data_fdef0b0d95045006748cc45c68ee5248
#
_entry.id   fdef0b0d95045006748cc45c68ee5248
#
_cell.length_a   1.000
_cell.length_b   1.000
_cell.length_c   1.000
_cell.angle_alpha   90.00
_cell.angle_beta   90.00
_cell.angle_gamma   90.00
#
_symmetry.space_group_name_H-M   'P 1'
#
loop_
_entity.id
_entity.type
_entity.pdbx_description
1 polymer ?
#
loop_
_entity_poly.entity_id
_entity_poly.type
_entity_poly.pdbx_seq_one_letter_code
_entity_poly.pdbx_strand_id
1 'polypeptide(L)'
;MQAIKTKFLPFTDTLGERIVASCANGKIRHVMAYQYNLDLGANHYAAAKQLREKLQWSAPMVGGQFGNEYFFVSTVENGSNRQF
;
A
#
# COMPACT_ATOMS: atom_id res chain seq x y z
N MET A 1 -8.97 -4.41 11.84
CA MET A 1 -8.68 -4.75 10.43
C MET A 1 -7.40 -4.06 10.00
N GLN A 2 -6.53 -4.80 9.35
CA GLN A 2 -5.28 -4.23 8.84
C GLN A 2 -5.54 -3.62 7.47
N ALA A 3 -5.11 -2.40 7.29
CA ALA A 3 -5.31 -1.69 6.03
C ALA A 3 -4.11 -0.81 5.73
N ILE A 4 -3.75 -0.78 4.46
CA ILE A 4 -2.64 0.03 3.97
C ILE A 4 -3.15 0.86 2.80
N LYS A 5 -2.82 2.13 2.80
CA LYS A 5 -3.11 3.02 1.69
C LYS A 5 -1.79 3.37 1.00
N THR A 6 -1.79 3.34 -0.34
CA THR A 6 -0.61 3.75 -1.10
C THR A 6 -0.97 4.91 -2.01
N LYS A 7 -0.01 5.79 -2.21
CA LYS A 7 -0.20 7.00 -2.99
C LYS A 7 1.05 7.27 -3.81
N PHE A 8 0.85 7.62 -5.07
CA PHE A 8 1.94 8.03 -5.95
C PHE A 8 2.35 9.46 -5.66
N LEU A 9 3.65 9.68 -5.54
CA LEU A 9 4.21 11.02 -5.37
C LEU A 9 5.07 11.34 -6.59
N PRO A 10 4.75 12.39 -7.35
CA PRO A 10 5.52 12.73 -8.53
C PRO A 10 6.92 13.20 -8.15
N PHE A 11 7.81 13.22 -9.14
CA PHE A 11 9.15 13.69 -8.88
C PHE A 11 9.12 15.18 -8.56
N THR A 12 10.12 15.59 -7.78
CA THR A 12 10.34 16.99 -7.46
C THR A 12 11.78 17.34 -7.85
N ASP A 13 12.20 18.56 -7.56
CA ASP A 13 13.55 18.99 -7.91
C ASP A 13 14.61 18.15 -7.22
N THR A 14 14.29 17.57 -6.07
CA THR A 14 15.29 16.86 -5.26
C THR A 14 14.99 15.36 -5.14
N LEU A 15 13.77 14.95 -5.42
CA LEU A 15 13.35 13.56 -5.20
C LEU A 15 12.69 13.01 -6.44
N GLY A 16 12.98 11.75 -6.76
CA GLY A 16 12.34 11.09 -7.87
C GLY A 16 10.92 10.65 -7.55
N GLU A 17 10.28 10.02 -8.52
CA GLU A 17 8.93 9.49 -8.33
C GLU A 17 8.95 8.39 -7.28
N ARG A 18 7.92 8.37 -6.47
CA ARG A 18 7.87 7.46 -5.32
C ARG A 18 6.45 6.99 -5.10
N ILE A 19 6.34 5.88 -4.38
CA ILE A 19 5.05 5.42 -3.83
C ILE A 19 5.21 5.43 -2.31
N VAL A 20 4.27 6.05 -1.63
CA VAL A 20 4.25 5.99 -0.17
C VAL A 20 3.13 5.06 0.27
N ALA A 21 3.46 4.13 1.15
CA ALA A 21 2.49 3.24 1.77
C ALA A 21 2.34 3.66 3.23
N SER A 22 1.12 3.71 3.73
CA SER A 22 0.89 4.13 5.10
C SER A 22 -0.26 3.36 5.72
N CYS A 23 -0.23 3.27 7.03
CA CYS A 23 -1.31 2.69 7.81
C CYS A 23 -1.47 3.51 9.09
N ALA A 24 -2.47 3.16 9.88
CA ALA A 24 -2.72 3.80 11.17
C ALA A 24 -2.80 5.31 11.04
N ASN A 25 -3.64 5.78 10.12
CA ASN A 25 -3.85 7.22 9.90
C ASN A 25 -2.56 7.93 9.50
N GLY A 26 -1.71 7.22 8.79
CA GLY A 26 -0.46 7.82 8.30
C GLY A 26 0.66 7.85 9.32
N LYS A 27 0.46 7.28 10.49
CA LYS A 27 1.50 7.28 11.51
C LYS A 27 2.68 6.40 11.14
N ILE A 28 2.43 5.31 10.44
CA ILE A 28 3.50 4.39 10.02
C ILE A 28 3.54 4.41 8.51
N ARG A 29 4.70 4.74 7.97
CA ARG A 29 4.85 4.97 6.54
C ARG A 29 6.08 4.25 6.02
N HIS A 30 6.01 3.89 4.75
CA HIS A 30 7.14 3.35 4.01
C HIS A 30 7.15 3.99 2.63
N VAL A 31 8.29 4.52 2.23
CA VAL A 31 8.43 5.17 0.93
C VAL A 31 9.28 4.28 0.05
N MET A 32 8.80 4.00 -1.16
CA MET A 32 9.50 3.17 -2.12
C MET A 32 9.74 3.97 -3.39
N ALA A 33 10.95 3.91 -3.92
CA ALA A 33 11.23 4.52 -5.21
C ALA A 33 10.39 3.82 -6.29
N TYR A 34 9.88 4.61 -7.23
CA TYR A 34 9.07 4.06 -8.31
C TYR A 34 9.90 3.12 -9.18
N GLN A 35 9.36 1.94 -9.46
CA GLN A 35 10.04 0.94 -10.27
C GLN A 35 9.50 1.00 -11.68
N TYR A 36 10.34 1.43 -12.61
CA TYR A 36 9.89 1.64 -13.98
C TYR A 36 9.68 0.35 -14.77
N ASN A 37 10.17 -0.77 -14.23
CA ASN A 37 9.93 -2.07 -14.84
C ASN A 37 8.61 -2.69 -14.41
N LEU A 38 7.84 -2.00 -13.56
CA LEU A 38 6.53 -2.44 -13.12
C LEU A 38 5.50 -1.42 -13.54
N ASP A 39 4.27 -1.86 -13.76
CA ASP A 39 3.20 -0.91 -14.02
C ASP A 39 2.79 -0.20 -12.73
N LEU A 40 1.86 0.73 -12.84
CA LEU A 40 1.46 1.55 -11.70
C LEU A 40 0.86 0.70 -10.59
N GLY A 41 -0.05 -0.19 -10.94
CA GLY A 41 -0.68 -1.04 -9.93
C GLY A 41 0.32 -1.94 -9.22
N ALA A 42 1.27 -2.49 -9.98
CA ALA A 42 2.30 -3.35 -9.38
C ALA A 42 3.21 -2.55 -8.45
N ASN A 43 3.48 -1.28 -8.78
CA ASN A 43 4.25 -0.42 -7.89
C ASN A 43 3.53 -0.20 -6.58
N HIS A 44 2.23 0.08 -6.63
CA HIS A 44 1.45 0.25 -5.40
C HIS A 44 1.44 -1.02 -4.58
N TYR A 45 1.27 -2.16 -5.26
CA TYR A 45 1.28 -3.44 -4.58
C TYR A 45 2.61 -3.71 -3.89
N ALA A 46 3.71 -3.43 -4.59
CA ALA A 46 5.04 -3.65 -4.04
C ALA A 46 5.28 -2.80 -2.79
N ALA A 47 4.87 -1.53 -2.85
CA ALA A 47 5.02 -0.65 -1.70
C ALA A 47 4.20 -1.14 -0.51
N ALA A 48 2.97 -1.56 -0.75
CA ALA A 48 2.12 -2.09 0.30
C ALA A 48 2.71 -3.36 0.90
N LYS A 49 3.25 -4.23 0.04
CA LYS A 49 3.87 -5.47 0.50
C LYS A 49 5.09 -5.19 1.37
N GLN A 50 5.91 -4.21 0.98
CA GLN A 50 7.07 -3.86 1.78
C GLN A 50 6.68 -3.31 3.14
N LEU A 51 5.64 -2.48 3.20
CA LEU A 51 5.17 -1.99 4.49
C LEU A 51 4.61 -3.12 5.33
N ARG A 52 3.84 -4.02 4.72
CA ARG A 52 3.29 -5.17 5.43
C ARG A 52 4.40 -6.00 6.06
N GLU A 53 5.48 -6.23 5.32
CA GLU A 53 6.61 -6.99 5.83
C GLU A 53 7.32 -6.25 6.96
N LYS A 54 7.45 -4.94 6.83
CA LYS A 54 8.03 -4.12 7.88
C LYS A 54 7.23 -4.18 9.16
N LEU A 55 5.92 -4.27 9.03
CA LEU A 55 5.02 -4.37 10.18
C LEU A 55 4.87 -5.79 10.69
N GLN A 56 5.46 -6.74 9.97
CA GLN A 56 5.38 -8.16 10.32
C GLN A 56 3.94 -8.69 10.32
N TRP A 57 3.12 -8.10 9.48
CA TRP A 57 1.77 -8.60 9.25
C TRP A 57 1.85 -9.79 8.30
N SER A 58 1.23 -10.89 8.67
CA SER A 58 1.28 -12.10 7.86
C SER A 58 0.01 -12.36 7.08
N ALA A 59 -1.06 -11.63 7.37
CA ALA A 59 -2.33 -11.87 6.71
C ALA A 59 -2.25 -11.42 5.23
N PRO A 60 -2.80 -12.22 4.32
CA PRO A 60 -2.88 -11.77 2.94
C PRO A 60 -3.81 -10.58 2.80
N MET A 61 -3.57 -9.78 1.76
CA MET A 61 -4.34 -8.57 1.56
C MET A 61 -4.82 -8.51 0.12
N VAL A 62 -5.97 -7.89 -0.07
CA VAL A 62 -6.44 -7.58 -1.41
C VAL A 62 -6.50 -6.07 -1.56
N GLY A 63 -6.26 -5.59 -2.76
CA GLY A 63 -6.21 -4.17 -3.01
C GLY A 63 -7.14 -3.73 -4.11
N GLY A 64 -7.46 -2.45 -4.09
CA GLY A 64 -8.27 -1.83 -5.13
C GLY A 64 -7.92 -0.38 -5.25
N GLN A 65 -8.14 0.17 -6.43
CA GLN A 65 -7.87 1.56 -6.70
C GLN A 65 -9.09 2.41 -6.39
N PHE A 66 -8.83 3.57 -5.79
CA PHE A 66 -9.88 4.55 -5.59
C PHE A 66 -9.27 5.93 -5.84
N GLY A 67 -9.67 6.56 -6.93
CA GLY A 67 -9.05 7.82 -7.33
C GLY A 67 -7.57 7.61 -7.65
N ASN A 68 -6.72 8.39 -7.04
CA ASN A 68 -5.28 8.33 -7.25
C ASN A 68 -4.57 7.46 -6.22
N GLU A 69 -5.34 6.74 -5.41
CA GLU A 69 -4.79 5.96 -4.32
C GLU A 69 -5.22 4.53 -4.44
N TYR A 70 -4.42 3.64 -3.87
CA TYR A 70 -4.78 2.22 -3.76
C TYR A 70 -4.94 1.90 -2.29
N PHE A 71 -5.90 1.02 -2.00
CA PHE A 71 -6.18 0.59 -0.64
C PHE A 71 -6.07 -0.93 -0.58
N PHE A 72 -5.36 -1.42 0.41
CA PHE A 72 -5.13 -2.85 0.60
C PHE A 72 -5.65 -3.21 1.99
N VAL A 73 -6.49 -4.22 2.06
CA VAL A 73 -7.08 -4.62 3.33
C VAL A 73 -6.83 -6.11 3.55
N SER A 74 -6.76 -6.47 4.80
CA SER A 74 -6.56 -7.86 5.19
C SER A 74 -7.74 -8.70 4.77
N THR A 75 -7.44 -9.87 4.19
CA THR A 75 -8.48 -10.82 3.79
C THR A 75 -8.65 -11.94 4.80
N VAL A 76 -7.80 -11.99 5.82
CA VAL A 76 -7.94 -13.03 6.82
C VAL A 76 -9.18 -12.78 7.63
N GLU A 77 -10.00 -13.80 7.73
CA GLU A 77 -11.25 -13.69 8.44
C GLU A 77 -11.28 -14.68 9.57
N ASN A 78 -11.70 -14.18 10.68
CA ASN A 78 -11.81 -14.98 11.89
C ASN A 78 -13.26 -14.98 12.35
N GLY A 79 -14.15 -15.05 11.40
CA GLY A 79 -15.57 -15.08 11.69
C GLY A 79 -16.21 -13.71 11.73
N SER A 80 -15.46 -12.67 11.58
CA SER A 80 -15.99 -11.32 11.63
C SER A 80 -16.13 -10.69 10.26
N ASN A 81 -15.99 -11.48 9.24
CA ASN A 81 -16.08 -11.01 7.87
C ASN A 81 -17.44 -10.42 7.58
N ARG A 82 -17.47 -9.26 6.94
CA ARG A 82 -18.70 -8.59 6.59
C ARG A 82 -18.88 -8.61 5.09
N GLN A 83 -20.08 -9.01 4.67
CA GLN A 83 -20.46 -9.03 3.27
C GLN A 83 -21.47 -7.92 3.04
N PHE A 84 -21.29 -7.19 2.00
CA PHE A 84 -22.24 -6.15 1.63
C PHE A 84 -22.82 -6.45 0.28
#